data_52b2debc58e86a6f70e9900eb03ef507
#
_entry.id   52b2debc58e86a6f70e9900eb03ef507
#
_cell.length_a   1.000
_cell.length_b   1.000
_cell.length_c   1.000
_cell.angle_alpha   90.00
_cell.angle_beta   90.00
_cell.angle_gamma   90.00
#
_symmetry.space_group_name_H-M   'P 1'
#
loop_
_entity.id
_entity.type
_entity.pdbx_description
1 polymer ?
#
loop_
_entity_poly.entity_id
_entity_poly.type
_entity_poly.pdbx_seq_one_letter_code
_entity_poly.pdbx_strand_id
1 'polypeptide(L)'
;MYLNELKRKKIGDLTHIAKELTVENATGLRKQELIFAILQSLVEKNELIHGEGILEILPEGFGFLRSTDSNYLPGPDDIYVSPSQIKRFGLRTGDTIAGQIRPPKDNEKYFALLKIEKINFDDPEIAKDKIIFDNLTPIYPCERIQLETTSTKLSTRVMDLFTPIGKGQRGLIVAPPRTGKTMLLQGLANSITTNHKEIYLIVLLIDERPEEVTDMERSVNGDVISSTFDEPATRHVQVAEIVIEKAKRLVEHKKDVVILLDSITRLARAYNTVVPSSGKILSGGIDASAMQKPKRFFGAARKIEEGGSLTIIATALIDTGSRMDEVIFEEFKGTGNSEIYLDRKLTEKRMFPSIDIN
;
A
#
# COMPACT_ATOMS: atom_id res chain seq x y z
N MET A 1 5.35 -19.34 16.43
CA MET A 1 6.26 -18.18 16.18
C MET A 1 5.96 -17.57 14.80
N TYR A 2 5.98 -16.25 14.65
CA TYR A 2 5.68 -15.59 13.36
C TYR A 2 6.95 -15.30 12.55
N LEU A 3 6.97 -15.69 11.27
CA LEU A 3 8.08 -15.43 10.34
C LEU A 3 8.41 -13.93 10.24
N ASN A 4 7.37 -13.07 10.16
CA ASN A 4 7.54 -11.62 10.06
C ASN A 4 8.20 -10.99 11.30
N GLU A 5 7.98 -11.55 12.50
CA GLU A 5 8.64 -11.07 13.72
C GLU A 5 10.14 -11.38 13.70
N LEU A 6 10.52 -12.56 13.19
CA LEU A 6 11.94 -12.92 13.04
C LEU A 6 12.64 -11.99 12.05
N LYS A 7 11.98 -11.64 10.94
CA LYS A 7 12.54 -10.74 9.94
C LYS A 7 12.84 -9.33 10.48
N ARG A 8 12.00 -8.80 11.38
CA ARG A 8 12.17 -7.48 11.99
C ARG A 8 13.26 -7.43 13.06
N LYS A 9 13.68 -8.58 13.59
CA LYS A 9 14.75 -8.64 14.61
C LYS A 9 16.12 -8.31 14.02
N LYS A 10 17.00 -7.74 14.86
CA LYS A 10 18.40 -7.51 14.52
C LYS A 10 19.15 -8.85 14.49
N ILE A 11 20.27 -8.88 13.74
CA ILE A 11 21.07 -10.12 13.61
C ILE A 11 21.56 -10.64 14.96
N GLY A 12 21.89 -9.76 15.92
CA GLY A 12 22.29 -10.13 17.27
C GLY A 12 21.19 -10.88 18.05
N ASP A 13 19.93 -10.38 17.96
CA ASP A 13 18.78 -11.02 18.61
C ASP A 13 18.47 -12.39 17.98
N LEU A 14 18.58 -12.48 16.66
CA LEU A 14 18.43 -13.74 15.94
C LEU A 14 19.49 -14.76 16.32
N THR A 15 20.75 -14.33 16.48
CA THR A 15 21.85 -15.19 16.91
C THR A 15 21.61 -15.72 18.34
N HIS A 16 21.03 -14.90 19.22
CA HIS A 16 20.66 -15.33 20.57
C HIS A 16 19.57 -16.41 20.52
N ILE A 17 18.50 -16.18 19.79
CA ILE A 17 17.42 -17.16 19.58
C ILE A 17 17.96 -18.47 18.97
N ALA A 18 18.84 -18.38 17.97
CA ALA A 18 19.44 -19.55 17.34
C ALA A 18 20.29 -20.38 18.32
N LYS A 19 21.02 -19.72 19.23
CA LYS A 19 21.78 -20.41 20.30
C LYS A 19 20.87 -21.10 21.29
N GLU A 20 19.76 -20.48 21.70
CA GLU A 20 18.75 -21.10 22.57
C GLU A 20 18.11 -22.33 21.93
N LEU A 21 17.96 -22.33 20.62
CA LEU A 21 17.44 -23.44 19.83
C LEU A 21 18.50 -24.46 19.44
N THR A 22 19.75 -24.30 19.89
CA THR A 22 20.88 -25.20 19.61
C THR A 22 21.24 -25.32 18.13
N VAL A 23 21.07 -24.23 17.37
CA VAL A 23 21.47 -24.18 15.96
C VAL A 23 23.00 -24.11 15.84
N GLU A 24 23.59 -25.06 15.11
CA GLU A 24 25.03 -25.09 14.85
C GLU A 24 25.49 -23.90 14.00
N ASN A 25 26.69 -23.37 14.27
CA ASN A 25 27.32 -22.28 13.53
C ASN A 25 26.49 -20.97 13.42
N ALA A 26 25.60 -20.70 14.37
CA ALA A 26 24.70 -19.53 14.36
C ALA A 26 25.41 -18.18 14.16
N THR A 27 26.68 -18.05 14.53
CA THR A 27 27.45 -16.78 14.41
C THR A 27 28.05 -16.53 13.02
N GLY A 28 28.10 -17.54 12.16
CA GLY A 28 28.67 -17.46 10.81
C GLY A 28 27.65 -17.31 9.70
N LEU A 29 26.36 -17.43 10.00
CA LEU A 29 25.28 -17.44 9.03
C LEU A 29 24.83 -16.00 8.68
N ARG A 30 24.45 -15.78 7.41
CA ARG A 30 23.75 -14.55 6.99
C ARG A 30 22.37 -14.50 7.62
N LYS A 31 21.79 -13.30 7.72
CA LYS A 31 20.47 -13.10 8.37
C LYS A 31 19.39 -14.04 7.84
N GLN A 32 19.30 -14.25 6.55
CA GLN A 32 18.32 -15.16 5.93
C GLN A 32 18.57 -16.64 6.26
N GLU A 33 19.83 -17.07 6.19
CA GLU A 33 20.26 -18.43 6.54
C GLU A 33 19.98 -18.72 8.02
N LEU A 34 20.20 -17.71 8.88
CA LEU A 34 19.96 -17.81 10.31
C LEU A 34 18.45 -17.94 10.62
N ILE A 35 17.60 -17.15 9.95
CA ILE A 35 16.13 -17.27 10.07
C ILE A 35 15.69 -18.67 9.61
N PHE A 36 16.21 -19.16 8.48
CA PHE A 36 15.90 -20.48 7.97
C PHE A 36 16.27 -21.59 8.97
N ALA A 37 17.48 -21.54 9.52
CA ALA A 37 17.95 -22.51 10.51
C ALA A 37 17.14 -22.48 11.82
N ILE A 38 16.74 -21.28 12.28
CA ILE A 38 15.84 -21.13 13.43
C ILE A 38 14.48 -21.80 13.14
N LEU A 39 13.90 -21.57 11.98
CA LEU A 39 12.59 -22.13 11.61
C LEU A 39 12.67 -23.66 11.46
N GLN A 40 13.76 -24.18 10.92
CA GLN A 40 13.98 -25.63 10.83
C GLN A 40 14.05 -26.27 12.21
N SER A 41 14.82 -25.71 13.15
CA SER A 41 14.91 -26.18 14.54
C SER A 41 13.55 -26.14 15.26
N LEU A 42 12.72 -25.10 14.99
CA LEU A 42 11.37 -25.01 15.55
C LEU A 42 10.46 -26.14 15.05
N VAL A 43 10.55 -26.48 13.77
CA VAL A 43 9.78 -27.59 13.18
C VAL A 43 10.22 -28.95 13.78
N GLU A 44 11.50 -29.16 13.96
CA GLU A 44 12.03 -30.36 14.61
C GLU A 44 11.50 -30.53 16.06
N LYS A 45 11.23 -29.41 16.74
CA LYS A 45 10.60 -29.37 18.06
C LYS A 45 9.06 -29.41 18.03
N ASN A 46 8.44 -29.66 16.85
CA ASN A 46 7.00 -29.66 16.63
C ASN A 46 6.32 -28.31 16.95
N GLU A 47 7.04 -27.21 16.90
CA GLU A 47 6.45 -25.89 17.02
C GLU A 47 5.82 -25.40 15.70
N LEU A 48 4.61 -24.83 15.80
CA LEU A 48 3.90 -24.29 14.64
C LEU A 48 4.52 -22.96 14.21
N ILE A 49 4.87 -22.88 12.94
CA ILE A 49 5.32 -21.63 12.33
C ILE A 49 4.14 -20.95 11.63
N HIS A 50 3.99 -19.66 11.87
CA HIS A 50 2.96 -18.85 11.24
C HIS A 50 3.59 -17.85 10.26
N GLY A 51 2.96 -17.68 9.11
CA GLY A 51 3.32 -16.70 8.11
C GLY A 51 2.12 -15.87 7.70
N GLU A 52 2.38 -14.63 7.30
CA GLU A 52 1.38 -13.71 6.79
C GLU A 52 1.94 -12.96 5.58
N GLY A 53 1.09 -12.69 4.60
CA GLY A 53 1.45 -11.93 3.41
C GLY A 53 0.26 -11.62 2.52
N ILE A 54 0.53 -10.85 1.48
CA ILE A 54 -0.47 -10.52 0.46
C ILE A 54 -0.37 -11.52 -0.69
N LEU A 55 -1.49 -12.12 -1.05
CA LEU A 55 -1.55 -13.10 -2.13
C LEU A 55 -1.40 -12.42 -3.48
N GLU A 56 -0.43 -12.88 -4.25
CA GLU A 56 -0.33 -12.66 -5.68
C GLU A 56 -0.53 -13.99 -6.40
N ILE A 57 -1.57 -14.07 -7.24
CA ILE A 57 -1.85 -15.28 -8.04
C ILE A 57 -1.18 -15.12 -9.40
N LEU A 58 -0.40 -16.10 -9.81
CA LEU A 58 0.26 -16.15 -11.09
C LEU A 58 -0.63 -16.77 -12.16
N PRO A 59 -0.35 -16.52 -13.47
CA PRO A 59 -1.15 -17.05 -14.57
C PRO A 59 -1.30 -18.58 -14.57
N GLU A 60 -0.33 -19.29 -14.01
CA GLU A 60 -0.31 -20.75 -13.87
C GLU A 60 -1.30 -21.29 -12.82
N GLY A 61 -1.94 -20.39 -12.04
CA GLY A 61 -3.00 -20.71 -11.10
C GLY A 61 -2.54 -21.04 -9.69
N PHE A 62 -1.25 -21.00 -9.38
CA PHE A 62 -0.73 -20.98 -8.01
C PHE A 62 -0.40 -19.54 -7.58
N GLY A 63 -0.09 -19.33 -6.32
CA GLY A 63 0.22 -17.99 -5.82
C GLY A 63 1.34 -17.95 -4.80
N PHE A 64 1.76 -16.73 -4.47
CA PHE A 64 2.72 -16.46 -3.41
C PHE A 64 2.16 -15.41 -2.45
N LEU A 65 2.43 -15.58 -1.17
CA LEU A 65 2.22 -14.52 -0.19
C LEU A 65 3.45 -13.62 -0.18
N ARG A 66 3.27 -12.38 -0.60
CA ARG A 66 4.30 -11.36 -0.65
C ARG A 66 4.40 -10.61 0.68
N SER A 67 5.62 -10.31 1.08
CA SER A 67 5.87 -9.57 2.34
C SER A 67 5.72 -8.06 2.15
N THR A 68 5.21 -7.38 3.18
CA THR A 68 5.24 -5.91 3.28
C THR A 68 6.68 -5.38 3.29
N ASP A 69 7.61 -6.11 3.94
CA ASP A 69 9.02 -5.71 4.03
C ASP A 69 9.75 -5.68 2.67
N SER A 70 9.17 -6.32 1.64
CA SER A 70 9.67 -6.29 0.25
C SER A 70 8.77 -5.45 -0.67
N ASN A 71 7.94 -4.57 -0.13
CA ASN A 71 6.96 -3.77 -0.88
C ASN A 71 6.08 -4.63 -1.81
N TYR A 72 5.71 -5.83 -1.36
CA TYR A 72 4.93 -6.83 -2.10
C TYR A 72 5.57 -7.35 -3.39
N LEU A 73 6.86 -7.09 -3.59
CA LEU A 73 7.60 -7.61 -4.74
C LEU A 73 8.09 -9.03 -4.49
N PRO A 74 8.34 -9.81 -5.56
CA PRO A 74 8.89 -11.16 -5.46
C PRO A 74 10.18 -11.19 -4.64
N GLY A 75 10.23 -12.09 -3.67
CA GLY A 75 11.36 -12.26 -2.77
C GLY A 75 11.66 -13.72 -2.46
N PRO A 76 12.85 -14.02 -1.92
CA PRO A 76 13.24 -15.40 -1.56
C PRO A 76 12.41 -15.97 -0.40
N ASP A 77 11.76 -15.11 0.36
CA ASP A 77 10.99 -15.45 1.56
C ASP A 77 9.49 -15.57 1.30
N ASP A 78 9.10 -15.62 0.02
CA ASP A 78 7.70 -15.77 -0.36
C ASP A 78 7.15 -17.13 0.06
N ILE A 79 5.88 -17.16 0.42
CA ILE A 79 5.20 -18.37 0.85
C ILE A 79 4.32 -18.86 -0.27
N TYR A 80 4.58 -20.07 -0.75
CA TYR A 80 3.82 -20.71 -1.81
C TYR A 80 2.40 -21.06 -1.35
N VAL A 81 1.41 -20.76 -2.20
CA VAL A 81 -0.01 -21.11 -2.02
C VAL A 81 -0.47 -21.98 -3.17
N SER A 82 -1.00 -23.15 -2.85
CA SER A 82 -1.40 -24.13 -3.84
C SER A 82 -2.69 -23.74 -4.60
N PRO A 83 -2.87 -24.17 -5.85
CA PRO A 83 -4.11 -23.95 -6.62
C PRO A 83 -5.36 -24.49 -5.92
N SER A 84 -5.21 -25.59 -5.18
CA SER A 84 -6.32 -26.20 -4.43
C SER A 84 -6.80 -25.32 -3.29
N GLN A 85 -5.89 -24.67 -2.55
CA GLN A 85 -6.23 -23.70 -1.50
C GLN A 85 -6.89 -22.47 -2.09
N ILE A 86 -6.35 -21.94 -3.20
CA ILE A 86 -6.91 -20.77 -3.92
C ILE A 86 -8.36 -21.06 -4.32
N LYS A 87 -8.63 -22.20 -4.94
CA LYS A 87 -9.98 -22.59 -5.37
C LYS A 87 -10.92 -22.85 -4.18
N ARG A 88 -10.44 -23.56 -3.16
CA ARG A 88 -11.25 -23.94 -2.00
C ARG A 88 -11.81 -22.74 -1.25
N PHE A 89 -11.00 -21.69 -1.06
CA PHE A 89 -11.37 -20.50 -0.30
C PHE A 89 -11.76 -19.31 -1.19
N GLY A 90 -11.78 -19.47 -2.53
CA GLY A 90 -12.11 -18.40 -3.46
C GLY A 90 -11.15 -17.21 -3.35
N LEU A 91 -9.85 -17.50 -3.13
CA LEU A 91 -8.84 -16.47 -2.92
C LEU A 91 -8.57 -15.68 -4.20
N ARG A 92 -8.22 -14.42 -4.03
CA ARG A 92 -7.90 -13.50 -5.12
C ARG A 92 -6.62 -12.73 -4.81
N THR A 93 -5.97 -12.22 -5.85
CA THR A 93 -4.85 -11.30 -5.69
C THR A 93 -5.25 -10.12 -4.82
N GLY A 94 -4.39 -9.77 -3.85
CA GLY A 94 -4.64 -8.73 -2.86
C GLY A 94 -5.19 -9.23 -1.53
N ASP A 95 -5.66 -10.48 -1.42
CA ASP A 95 -6.08 -11.03 -0.13
C ASP A 95 -4.90 -11.11 0.85
N THR A 96 -5.07 -10.58 2.04
CA THR A 96 -4.13 -10.75 3.16
C THR A 96 -4.39 -12.09 3.81
N ILE A 97 -3.42 -12.99 3.79
CA ILE A 97 -3.58 -14.35 4.31
C ILE A 97 -2.59 -14.57 5.43
N ALA A 98 -3.10 -15.05 6.56
CA ALA A 98 -2.30 -15.54 7.67
C ALA A 98 -2.61 -17.01 7.95
N GLY A 99 -1.58 -17.80 8.25
CA GLY A 99 -1.76 -19.21 8.53
C GLY A 99 -0.48 -19.95 8.85
N GLN A 100 -0.61 -21.24 9.03
CA GLN A 100 0.50 -22.13 9.32
C GLN A 100 1.29 -22.44 8.06
N ILE A 101 2.61 -22.35 8.19
CA ILE A 101 3.54 -22.60 7.08
C ILE A 101 4.53 -23.70 7.46
N ARG A 102 5.13 -24.32 6.45
CA ARG A 102 6.26 -25.22 6.62
C ARG A 102 7.48 -24.76 5.85
N PRO A 103 8.68 -25.08 6.31
CA PRO A 103 9.89 -24.84 5.53
C PRO A 103 9.90 -25.64 4.22
N PRO A 104 10.70 -25.22 3.24
CA PRO A 104 10.90 -25.97 2.00
C PRO A 104 11.53 -27.34 2.28
N LYS A 105 11.12 -28.36 1.51
CA LYS A 105 11.75 -29.67 1.46
C LYS A 105 12.97 -29.66 0.55
N ASP A 106 13.75 -30.75 0.51
CA ASP A 106 15.04 -30.85 -0.18
C ASP A 106 15.06 -30.34 -1.65
N ASN A 107 13.91 -30.39 -2.37
CA ASN A 107 13.80 -29.93 -3.76
C ASN A 107 12.89 -28.68 -3.91
N GLU A 108 12.48 -28.08 -2.82
CA GLU A 108 11.61 -26.90 -2.83
C GLU A 108 12.44 -25.64 -2.50
N LYS A 109 12.04 -24.51 -3.08
CA LYS A 109 12.75 -23.24 -2.90
C LYS A 109 12.05 -22.30 -1.90
N TYR A 110 10.73 -22.48 -1.71
CA TYR A 110 9.89 -21.55 -0.96
C TYR A 110 9.20 -22.24 0.22
N PHE A 111 8.90 -21.47 1.24
CA PHE A 111 7.96 -21.91 2.29
C PHE A 111 6.62 -22.27 1.66
N ALA A 112 5.87 -23.17 2.25
CA ALA A 112 4.55 -23.55 1.77
C ALA A 112 3.47 -23.35 2.84
N LEU A 113 2.35 -22.75 2.43
CA LEU A 113 1.19 -22.59 3.29
C LEU A 113 0.50 -23.95 3.51
N LEU A 114 0.39 -24.36 4.77
CA LEU A 114 -0.28 -25.61 5.16
C LEU A 114 -1.76 -25.39 5.43
N LYS A 115 -2.07 -24.42 6.29
CA LYS A 115 -3.43 -24.14 6.75
C LYS A 115 -3.66 -22.65 6.80
N ILE A 116 -4.77 -22.20 6.23
CA ILE A 116 -5.22 -20.82 6.32
C ILE A 116 -5.98 -20.65 7.64
N GLU A 117 -5.62 -19.64 8.40
CA GLU A 117 -6.24 -19.31 9.70
C GLU A 117 -7.04 -18.02 9.60
N LYS A 118 -6.57 -17.04 8.79
CA LYS A 118 -7.27 -15.78 8.56
C LYS A 118 -7.16 -15.35 7.10
N ILE A 119 -8.22 -14.73 6.60
CA ILE A 119 -8.27 -14.05 5.30
C ILE A 119 -8.77 -12.62 5.57
N ASN A 120 -7.97 -11.60 5.23
CA ASN A 120 -8.27 -10.19 5.47
C ASN A 120 -8.68 -9.90 6.93
N PHE A 121 -7.99 -10.56 7.86
CA PHE A 121 -8.18 -10.51 9.32
C PHE A 121 -9.43 -11.21 9.85
N ASP A 122 -10.29 -11.75 8.99
CA ASP A 122 -11.51 -12.47 9.35
C ASP A 122 -11.32 -14.01 9.24
N ASP A 123 -12.28 -14.76 9.78
CA ASP A 123 -12.31 -16.22 9.64
C ASP A 123 -12.47 -16.65 8.18
N PRO A 124 -11.77 -17.69 7.70
CA PRO A 124 -11.87 -18.14 6.31
C PRO A 124 -13.27 -18.56 5.85
N GLU A 125 -14.14 -18.99 6.77
CA GLU A 125 -15.55 -19.34 6.41
C GLU A 125 -16.36 -18.08 6.10
N ILE A 126 -16.15 -16.98 6.84
CA ILE A 126 -16.80 -15.68 6.56
C ILE A 126 -16.33 -15.12 5.21
N ALA A 127 -15.06 -15.33 4.87
CA ALA A 127 -14.50 -14.83 3.63
C ALA A 127 -15.10 -15.44 2.35
N LYS A 128 -15.82 -16.57 2.45
CA LYS A 128 -16.46 -17.20 1.28
C LYS A 128 -17.71 -16.47 0.77
N ASP A 129 -18.43 -15.82 1.67
CA ASP A 129 -19.72 -15.19 1.36
C ASP A 129 -19.59 -13.70 1.01
N LYS A 130 -18.38 -13.21 0.75
CA LYS A 130 -18.10 -11.80 0.41
C LYS A 130 -18.65 -11.41 -0.96
N ILE A 131 -19.21 -10.22 -1.04
CA ILE A 131 -19.58 -9.58 -2.30
C ILE A 131 -18.32 -9.01 -2.94
N ILE A 132 -18.12 -9.26 -4.23
CA ILE A 132 -16.98 -8.74 -5.00
C ILE A 132 -17.07 -7.21 -5.08
N PHE A 133 -15.94 -6.50 -4.93
CA PHE A 133 -15.85 -5.05 -4.91
C PHE A 133 -16.63 -4.36 -6.05
N ASP A 134 -16.55 -4.89 -7.26
CA ASP A 134 -17.20 -4.31 -8.43
C ASP A 134 -18.74 -4.42 -8.39
N ASN A 135 -19.27 -5.31 -7.56
CA ASN A 135 -20.71 -5.52 -7.37
C ASN A 135 -21.27 -4.76 -6.15
N LEU A 136 -20.40 -4.09 -5.36
CA LEU A 136 -20.83 -3.30 -4.21
C LEU A 136 -21.46 -1.98 -4.66
N THR A 137 -22.47 -1.51 -3.91
CA THR A 137 -23.24 -0.29 -4.23
C THR A 137 -22.48 0.97 -3.77
N PRO A 138 -22.01 1.84 -4.70
CA PRO A 138 -21.31 3.06 -4.32
C PRO A 138 -22.29 4.14 -3.87
N ILE A 139 -21.97 4.82 -2.77
CA ILE A 139 -22.70 5.98 -2.26
C ILE A 139 -21.77 7.19 -2.06
N TYR A 140 -22.35 8.37 -1.81
CA TYR A 140 -21.56 9.58 -1.53
C TYR A 140 -20.81 9.47 -0.19
N PRO A 141 -19.65 10.12 -0.04
CA PRO A 141 -18.85 10.15 1.19
C PRO A 141 -19.50 11.07 2.25
N CYS A 142 -20.46 10.55 3.00
CA CYS A 142 -21.19 11.30 4.04
C CYS A 142 -20.57 11.21 5.43
N GLU A 143 -19.67 10.25 5.70
CA GLU A 143 -19.00 10.11 6.97
C GLU A 143 -17.64 10.82 6.94
N ARG A 144 -17.45 11.83 7.81
CA ARG A 144 -16.21 12.61 7.89
C ARG A 144 -15.08 11.81 8.53
N ILE A 145 -13.88 11.93 7.98
CA ILE A 145 -12.63 11.54 8.61
C ILE A 145 -12.10 12.76 9.36
N GLN A 146 -12.12 12.73 10.69
CA GLN A 146 -11.66 13.82 11.52
C GLN A 146 -10.13 13.89 11.52
N LEU A 147 -9.59 15.03 11.13
CA LEU A 147 -8.15 15.27 10.99
C LEU A 147 -7.56 16.12 12.12
N GLU A 148 -8.38 16.86 12.83
CA GLU A 148 -7.92 17.65 13.97
C GLU A 148 -7.50 16.75 15.12
N THR A 149 -6.26 16.94 15.64
CA THR A 149 -5.71 16.20 16.77
C THR A 149 -5.39 17.14 17.93
N THR A 150 -4.46 18.07 17.74
CA THR A 150 -4.06 19.04 18.74
C THR A 150 -4.15 20.46 18.20
N SER A 151 -4.32 21.45 19.08
CA SER A 151 -4.42 22.87 18.73
C SER A 151 -3.20 23.41 17.98
N THR A 152 -2.05 22.79 18.15
CA THR A 152 -0.78 23.19 17.54
C THR A 152 -0.59 22.66 16.11
N LYS A 153 -1.34 21.63 15.71
CA LYS A 153 -1.26 21.03 14.37
C LYS A 153 -2.17 21.79 13.37
N LEU A 154 -1.71 22.97 12.94
CA LEU A 154 -2.50 23.87 12.10
C LEU A 154 -2.89 23.26 10.73
N SER A 155 -2.00 22.49 10.10
CA SER A 155 -2.24 21.95 8.75
C SER A 155 -3.50 21.09 8.68
N THR A 156 -3.65 20.14 9.61
CA THR A 156 -4.80 19.23 9.65
C THR A 156 -6.07 19.92 10.15
N ARG A 157 -5.95 20.94 11.01
CA ARG A 157 -7.08 21.79 11.42
C ARG A 157 -7.63 22.62 10.26
N VAL A 158 -6.75 23.25 9.46
CA VAL A 158 -7.14 24.01 8.27
C VAL A 158 -7.86 23.10 7.29
N MET A 159 -7.34 21.91 7.04
CA MET A 159 -8.02 20.93 6.17
C MET A 159 -9.39 20.53 6.71
N ASP A 160 -9.50 20.27 8.00
CA ASP A 160 -10.77 19.90 8.62
C ASP A 160 -11.85 20.99 8.52
N LEU A 161 -11.44 22.27 8.52
CA LEU A 161 -12.35 23.42 8.45
C LEU A 161 -12.77 23.74 7.00
N PHE A 162 -11.83 23.74 6.06
CA PHE A 162 -12.06 24.25 4.72
C PHE A 162 -12.23 23.16 3.66
N THR A 163 -11.58 21.98 3.87
CA THR A 163 -11.60 20.87 2.92
C THR A 163 -11.78 19.54 3.65
N PRO A 164 -12.92 19.33 4.34
CA PRO A 164 -13.16 18.11 5.09
C PRO A 164 -13.12 16.88 4.17
N ILE A 165 -12.49 15.81 4.65
CA ILE A 165 -12.36 14.56 3.92
C ILE A 165 -13.41 13.56 4.46
N GLY A 166 -14.16 12.93 3.55
CA GLY A 166 -15.11 11.90 3.87
C GLY A 166 -14.60 10.48 3.53
N LYS A 167 -15.12 9.47 4.22
CA LYS A 167 -14.87 8.06 3.89
C LYS A 167 -15.40 7.76 2.48
N GLY A 168 -14.52 7.34 1.58
CA GLY A 168 -14.83 7.12 0.15
C GLY A 168 -14.48 8.30 -0.76
N GLN A 169 -13.84 9.34 -0.25
CA GLN A 169 -13.41 10.53 -1.01
C GLN A 169 -12.33 10.21 -2.03
N ARG A 170 -12.39 10.90 -3.19
CA ARG A 170 -11.33 10.96 -4.21
C ARG A 170 -10.71 12.35 -4.16
N GLY A 171 -9.68 12.54 -3.35
CA GLY A 171 -9.05 13.84 -3.12
C GLY A 171 -7.74 14.00 -3.88
N LEU A 172 -7.52 15.17 -4.45
CA LEU A 172 -6.25 15.59 -5.02
C LEU A 172 -5.62 16.67 -4.15
N ILE A 173 -4.37 16.50 -3.77
CA ILE A 173 -3.51 17.57 -3.23
C ILE A 173 -2.66 18.09 -4.37
N VAL A 174 -3.04 19.23 -4.91
CA VAL A 174 -2.38 19.86 -6.04
C VAL A 174 -1.21 20.69 -5.52
N ALA A 175 0.00 20.27 -5.84
CA ALA A 175 1.20 20.79 -5.20
C ALA A 175 2.27 21.20 -6.22
N PRO A 176 2.66 22.47 -6.28
CA PRO A 176 3.92 22.87 -6.89
C PRO A 176 5.12 22.28 -6.11
N PRO A 177 6.29 22.14 -6.74
CA PRO A 177 7.47 21.66 -6.05
C PRO A 177 7.83 22.53 -4.81
N ARG A 178 8.26 21.89 -3.71
CA ARG A 178 8.72 22.51 -2.46
C ARG A 178 7.63 23.29 -1.68
N THR A 179 6.38 22.88 -1.76
CA THR A 179 5.26 23.50 -1.02
C THR A 179 4.90 22.77 0.28
N GLY A 180 5.70 21.81 0.74
CA GLY A 180 5.44 21.08 1.97
C GLY A 180 4.47 19.91 1.84
N LYS A 181 4.29 19.40 0.61
CA LYS A 181 3.45 18.24 0.26
C LYS A 181 3.66 17.05 1.20
N THR A 182 4.92 16.61 1.39
CA THR A 182 5.28 15.44 2.22
C THR A 182 4.91 15.64 3.68
N MET A 183 5.15 16.84 4.23
CA MET A 183 4.78 17.18 5.61
C MET A 183 3.25 17.16 5.81
N LEU A 184 2.50 17.59 4.80
CA LEU A 184 1.04 17.54 4.85
C LEU A 184 0.54 16.09 4.84
N LEU A 185 1.09 15.23 3.99
CA LEU A 185 0.75 13.79 3.96
C LEU A 185 1.09 13.07 5.27
N GLN A 186 2.26 13.36 5.87
CA GLN A 186 2.62 12.85 7.20
C GLN A 186 1.63 13.32 8.26
N GLY A 187 1.23 14.59 8.21
CA GLY A 187 0.21 15.15 9.10
C GLY A 187 -1.13 14.43 8.97
N LEU A 188 -1.59 14.19 7.73
CA LEU A 188 -2.80 13.41 7.43
C LEU A 188 -2.72 11.99 7.97
N ALA A 189 -1.64 11.28 7.64
CA ALA A 189 -1.41 9.90 8.08
C ALA A 189 -1.48 9.80 9.61
N ASN A 190 -0.77 10.66 10.33
CA ASN A 190 -0.75 10.68 11.78
C ASN A 190 -2.11 11.05 12.40
N SER A 191 -2.86 11.96 11.77
CA SER A 191 -4.19 12.33 12.25
C SER A 191 -5.18 11.17 12.08
N ILE A 192 -5.16 10.51 10.93
CA ILE A 192 -6.01 9.35 10.65
C ILE A 192 -5.73 8.23 11.67
N THR A 193 -4.48 7.85 11.85
CA THR A 193 -4.11 6.76 12.77
C THR A 193 -4.34 7.09 14.25
N THR A 194 -4.36 8.37 14.61
CA THR A 194 -4.64 8.83 15.96
C THR A 194 -6.14 8.81 16.26
N ASN A 195 -6.95 9.35 15.36
CA ASN A 195 -8.37 9.57 15.56
C ASN A 195 -9.23 8.37 15.13
N HIS A 196 -8.76 7.57 14.16
CA HIS A 196 -9.51 6.51 13.49
C HIS A 196 -8.71 5.21 13.48
N LYS A 197 -8.70 4.52 14.62
CA LYS A 197 -8.00 3.23 14.76
C LYS A 197 -8.64 2.10 13.94
N GLU A 198 -9.89 2.27 13.54
CA GLU A 198 -10.64 1.34 12.68
C GLU A 198 -10.23 1.43 11.21
N ILE A 199 -9.63 2.55 10.79
CA ILE A 199 -9.23 2.78 9.40
C ILE A 199 -7.90 2.07 9.12
N TYR A 200 -7.88 1.28 8.04
CA TYR A 200 -6.66 0.69 7.52
C TYR A 200 -5.93 1.71 6.62
N LEU A 201 -4.81 2.23 7.09
CA LEU A 201 -4.03 3.22 6.37
C LEU A 201 -2.91 2.59 5.54
N ILE A 202 -2.87 2.92 4.26
CA ILE A 202 -1.78 2.59 3.33
C ILE A 202 -1.19 3.90 2.81
N VAL A 203 0.11 4.06 2.93
CA VAL A 203 0.87 5.15 2.27
C VAL A 203 1.63 4.54 1.11
N LEU A 204 1.33 4.98 -0.10
CA LEU A 204 1.95 4.50 -1.33
C LEU A 204 2.83 5.59 -1.92
N LEU A 205 4.15 5.34 -1.92
CA LEU A 205 5.17 6.25 -2.43
C LEU A 205 5.71 5.73 -3.76
N ILE A 206 5.49 6.45 -4.85
CA ILE A 206 5.90 6.06 -6.21
C ILE A 206 6.94 7.04 -6.74
N ASP A 207 8.10 6.51 -7.13
CA ASP A 207 9.23 7.27 -7.70
C ASP A 207 9.69 8.40 -6.75
N GLU A 208 9.58 8.16 -5.42
CA GLU A 208 10.08 9.06 -4.38
C GLU A 208 11.51 8.68 -3.94
N ARG A 209 12.16 9.56 -3.18
CA ARG A 209 13.53 9.37 -2.74
C ARG A 209 13.59 8.40 -1.55
N PRO A 210 14.63 7.54 -1.46
CA PRO A 210 14.80 6.59 -0.35
C PRO A 210 14.78 7.25 1.03
N GLU A 211 15.36 8.46 1.17
CA GLU A 211 15.34 9.22 2.42
C GLU A 211 13.93 9.68 2.82
N GLU A 212 13.07 10.06 1.85
CA GLU A 212 11.68 10.43 2.11
C GLU A 212 10.84 9.20 2.49
N VAL A 213 11.13 8.05 1.89
CA VAL A 213 10.52 6.77 2.27
C VAL A 213 10.85 6.42 3.71
N THR A 214 12.13 6.45 4.08
CA THR A 214 12.59 6.14 5.46
C THR A 214 11.98 7.09 6.48
N ASP A 215 11.85 8.38 6.16
CA ASP A 215 11.23 9.35 7.05
C ASP A 215 9.73 9.06 7.25
N MET A 216 9.02 8.70 6.17
CA MET A 216 7.62 8.30 6.23
C MET A 216 7.42 7.03 7.07
N GLU A 217 8.22 6.00 6.86
CA GLU A 217 8.18 4.74 7.64
C GLU A 217 8.40 4.96 9.14
N ARG A 218 9.26 5.91 9.51
CA ARG A 218 9.53 6.24 10.91
C ARG A 218 8.48 7.12 11.57
N SER A 219 7.79 7.93 10.78
CA SER A 219 6.86 8.94 11.27
C SER A 219 5.39 8.50 11.24
N VAL A 220 5.05 7.46 10.48
CA VAL A 220 3.66 7.03 10.26
C VAL A 220 3.43 5.63 10.83
N ASN A 221 2.33 5.45 11.55
CA ASN A 221 1.87 4.15 12.01
C ASN A 221 0.84 3.57 11.03
N GLY A 222 1.31 2.97 9.94
CA GLY A 222 0.50 2.38 8.88
C GLY A 222 1.37 1.56 7.94
N ASP A 223 0.77 0.98 6.91
CA ASP A 223 1.54 0.27 5.86
C ASP A 223 2.15 1.31 4.91
N VAL A 224 3.45 1.52 5.01
CA VAL A 224 4.20 2.34 4.05
C VAL A 224 4.78 1.42 2.99
N ILE A 225 4.31 1.58 1.76
CA ILE A 225 4.72 0.79 0.59
C ILE A 225 5.35 1.75 -0.41
N SER A 226 6.50 1.40 -0.91
CA SER A 226 7.26 2.28 -1.78
C SER A 226 7.84 1.57 -2.99
N SER A 227 8.05 2.35 -4.04
CA SER A 227 8.94 2.03 -5.14
C SER A 227 9.72 3.28 -5.48
N THR A 228 11.01 3.28 -5.18
CA THR A 228 11.89 4.45 -5.22
C THR A 228 12.37 4.77 -6.64
N PHE A 229 12.88 5.97 -6.87
CA PHE A 229 13.22 6.48 -8.20
C PHE A 229 14.31 5.67 -8.93
N ASP A 230 15.11 4.90 -8.22
CA ASP A 230 16.14 4.01 -8.76
C ASP A 230 15.57 2.69 -9.31
N GLU A 231 14.29 2.41 -9.06
CA GLU A 231 13.61 1.23 -9.58
C GLU A 231 12.96 1.47 -10.95
N PRO A 232 12.81 0.42 -11.78
CA PRO A 232 12.21 0.55 -13.10
C PRO A 232 10.69 0.82 -13.01
N ALA A 233 10.13 1.51 -14.01
CA ALA A 233 8.71 1.87 -14.08
C ALA A 233 7.77 0.66 -13.95
N THR A 234 8.18 -0.52 -14.39
CA THR A 234 7.43 -1.77 -14.23
C THR A 234 7.17 -2.11 -12.76
N ARG A 235 8.13 -1.84 -11.86
CA ARG A 235 7.96 -2.03 -10.42
C ARG A 235 6.97 -1.05 -9.81
N HIS A 236 7.02 0.21 -10.21
CA HIS A 236 6.04 1.23 -9.77
C HIS A 236 4.61 0.78 -10.06
N VAL A 237 4.40 0.24 -11.28
CA VAL A 237 3.10 -0.27 -11.72
C VAL A 237 2.69 -1.51 -10.91
N GLN A 238 3.58 -2.50 -10.73
CA GLN A 238 3.29 -3.73 -9.98
C GLN A 238 2.89 -3.43 -8.54
N VAL A 239 3.66 -2.60 -7.84
CA VAL A 239 3.38 -2.21 -6.45
C VAL A 239 2.01 -1.53 -6.35
N ALA A 240 1.71 -0.59 -7.24
CA ALA A 240 0.42 0.10 -7.25
C ALA A 240 -0.75 -0.86 -7.53
N GLU A 241 -0.59 -1.81 -8.46
CA GLU A 241 -1.62 -2.82 -8.77
C GLU A 241 -1.90 -3.74 -7.57
N ILE A 242 -0.88 -4.19 -6.85
CA ILE A 242 -1.07 -5.01 -5.65
C ILE A 242 -1.74 -4.22 -4.53
N VAL A 243 -1.32 -2.97 -4.30
CA VAL A 243 -1.89 -2.10 -3.26
C VAL A 243 -3.38 -1.84 -3.50
N ILE A 244 -3.79 -1.53 -4.73
CA ILE A 244 -5.21 -1.29 -5.02
C ILE A 244 -6.04 -2.57 -4.88
N GLU A 245 -5.53 -3.72 -5.29
CA GLU A 245 -6.23 -4.99 -5.10
C GLU A 245 -6.34 -5.35 -3.60
N LYS A 246 -5.29 -5.14 -2.80
CA LYS A 246 -5.36 -5.28 -1.34
C LYS A 246 -6.45 -4.40 -0.75
N ALA A 247 -6.47 -3.13 -1.11
CA ALA A 247 -7.46 -2.19 -0.61
C ALA A 247 -8.90 -2.64 -0.95
N LYS A 248 -9.15 -3.08 -2.19
CA LYS A 248 -10.45 -3.63 -2.60
C LYS A 248 -10.84 -4.86 -1.78
N ARG A 249 -9.89 -5.80 -1.54
CA ARG A 249 -10.16 -7.00 -0.72
C ARG A 249 -10.57 -6.63 0.70
N LEU A 250 -9.89 -5.65 1.32
CA LEU A 250 -10.24 -5.17 2.65
C LEU A 250 -11.64 -4.53 2.70
N VAL A 251 -12.01 -3.77 1.66
CA VAL A 251 -13.36 -3.18 1.56
C VAL A 251 -14.44 -4.24 1.38
N GLU A 252 -14.19 -5.33 0.64
CA GLU A 252 -15.10 -6.49 0.54
C GLU A 252 -15.38 -7.11 1.92
N HIS A 253 -14.45 -6.96 2.86
CA HIS A 253 -14.58 -7.33 4.28
C HIS A 253 -15.08 -6.18 5.17
N LYS A 254 -15.75 -5.18 4.58
CA LYS A 254 -16.37 -4.03 5.27
C LYS A 254 -15.39 -3.17 6.07
N LYS A 255 -14.09 -3.20 5.73
CA LYS A 255 -13.10 -2.32 6.36
C LYS A 255 -13.10 -0.96 5.68
N ASP A 256 -12.83 0.09 6.46
CA ASP A 256 -12.55 1.41 5.92
C ASP A 256 -11.05 1.51 5.62
N VAL A 257 -10.73 1.81 4.36
CA VAL A 257 -9.35 1.88 3.88
C VAL A 257 -9.04 3.29 3.37
N VAL A 258 -7.89 3.83 3.75
CA VAL A 258 -7.37 5.08 3.21
C VAL A 258 -6.04 4.82 2.53
N ILE A 259 -5.92 5.24 1.27
CA ILE A 259 -4.66 5.27 0.54
C ILE A 259 -4.21 6.73 0.42
N LEU A 260 -3.02 7.04 0.94
CA LEU A 260 -2.31 8.29 0.67
C LEU A 260 -1.26 8.00 -0.41
N LEU A 261 -1.45 8.56 -1.61
CA LEU A 261 -0.59 8.31 -2.75
C LEU A 261 0.31 9.51 -3.06
N ASP A 262 1.60 9.34 -3.03
CA ASP A 262 2.59 10.30 -3.47
C ASP A 262 3.48 9.71 -4.57
N SER A 263 3.29 10.03 -5.84
CA SER A 263 2.28 10.90 -6.46
C SER A 263 1.56 10.20 -7.61
N ILE A 264 0.33 10.62 -7.89
CA ILE A 264 -0.44 10.11 -9.03
C ILE A 264 0.19 10.54 -10.36
N THR A 265 0.86 11.70 -10.39
CA THR A 265 1.58 12.17 -11.58
C THR A 265 2.69 11.21 -11.97
N ARG A 266 3.49 10.75 -11.00
CA ARG A 266 4.58 9.81 -11.24
C ARG A 266 4.07 8.40 -11.57
N LEU A 267 2.98 7.98 -10.93
CA LEU A 267 2.31 6.73 -11.29
C LEU A 267 1.82 6.75 -12.73
N ALA A 268 1.19 7.84 -13.18
CA ALA A 268 0.76 7.99 -14.57
C ALA A 268 1.93 7.99 -15.56
N ARG A 269 3.06 8.61 -15.23
CA ARG A 269 4.29 8.54 -16.02
C ARG A 269 4.81 7.10 -16.14
N ALA A 270 4.81 6.35 -15.04
CA ALA A 270 5.22 4.95 -15.04
C ALA A 270 4.35 4.10 -15.96
N TYR A 271 3.02 4.28 -15.90
CA TYR A 271 2.11 3.61 -16.83
C TYR A 271 2.35 4.02 -18.29
N ASN A 272 2.65 5.29 -18.57
CA ASN A 272 2.98 5.75 -19.91
C ASN A 272 4.25 5.11 -20.49
N THR A 273 5.17 4.72 -19.61
CA THR A 273 6.40 4.01 -20.02
C THR A 273 6.16 2.52 -20.26
N VAL A 274 5.27 1.90 -19.47
CA VAL A 274 5.07 0.43 -19.46
C VAL A 274 4.01 -0.04 -20.45
N VAL A 275 2.95 0.77 -20.64
CA VAL A 275 1.84 0.38 -21.52
C VAL A 275 2.28 0.44 -22.98
N PRO A 276 1.98 -0.60 -23.81
CA PRO A 276 2.24 -0.56 -25.23
C PRO A 276 1.54 0.63 -25.90
N SER A 277 2.24 1.31 -26.81
CA SER A 277 1.70 2.48 -27.50
C SER A 277 0.45 2.13 -28.30
N SER A 278 -0.63 2.90 -28.09
CA SER A 278 -1.86 2.78 -28.87
C SER A 278 -1.80 3.50 -30.23
N GLY A 279 -0.74 4.26 -30.47
CA GLY A 279 -0.60 5.16 -31.62
C GLY A 279 -1.41 6.45 -31.51
N LYS A 280 -2.18 6.66 -30.42
CA LYS A 280 -2.92 7.88 -30.14
C LYS A 280 -2.25 8.64 -29.00
N ILE A 281 -1.45 9.65 -29.35
CA ILE A 281 -0.70 10.44 -28.40
C ILE A 281 -1.50 11.73 -28.09
N LEU A 282 -1.75 11.97 -26.81
CA LEU A 282 -2.27 13.21 -26.28
C LEU A 282 -1.18 14.30 -26.25
N SER A 283 -1.55 15.56 -26.02
CA SER A 283 -0.55 16.61 -25.81
C SER A 283 0.38 16.24 -24.66
N GLY A 284 1.65 16.69 -24.73
CA GLY A 284 2.66 16.34 -23.73
C GLY A 284 3.27 14.94 -23.83
N GLY A 285 2.95 14.16 -24.90
CA GLY A 285 3.58 12.86 -25.15
C GLY A 285 2.99 11.70 -24.34
N ILE A 286 1.75 11.81 -23.87
CA ILE A 286 1.03 10.76 -23.15
C ILE A 286 0.24 9.89 -24.14
N ASP A 287 0.40 8.59 -24.05
CA ASP A 287 -0.48 7.67 -24.78
C ASP A 287 -1.88 7.65 -24.14
N ALA A 288 -2.91 7.72 -24.99
CA ALA A 288 -4.31 7.77 -24.52
C ALA A 288 -4.71 6.52 -23.71
N SER A 289 -4.11 5.35 -24.01
CA SER A 289 -4.35 4.11 -23.27
C SER A 289 -3.66 4.09 -21.89
N ALA A 290 -2.55 4.79 -21.74
CA ALA A 290 -1.75 4.82 -20.52
C ALA A 290 -2.49 5.43 -19.33
N MET A 291 -3.42 6.37 -19.58
CA MET A 291 -4.19 7.01 -18.52
C MET A 291 -5.34 6.16 -17.96
N GLN A 292 -5.73 5.08 -18.63
CA GLN A 292 -6.90 4.27 -18.22
C GLN A 292 -6.68 3.60 -16.87
N LYS A 293 -5.54 2.94 -16.66
CA LYS A 293 -5.24 2.22 -15.40
C LYS A 293 -5.09 3.15 -14.21
N PRO A 294 -4.31 4.26 -14.28
CA PRO A 294 -4.25 5.25 -13.20
C PRO A 294 -5.61 5.87 -12.87
N LYS A 295 -6.45 6.16 -13.87
CA LYS A 295 -7.83 6.63 -13.65
C LYS A 295 -8.69 5.59 -12.94
N ARG A 296 -8.58 4.31 -13.30
CA ARG A 296 -9.26 3.21 -12.60
C ARG A 296 -8.78 3.06 -11.17
N PHE A 297 -7.47 3.22 -10.93
CA PHE A 297 -6.90 3.23 -9.59
C PHE A 297 -7.57 4.32 -8.73
N PHE A 298 -7.50 5.56 -9.17
CA PHE A 298 -8.05 6.70 -8.44
C PHE A 298 -9.59 6.66 -8.36
N GLY A 299 -10.25 6.25 -9.44
CA GLY A 299 -11.71 6.10 -9.53
C GLY A 299 -12.27 4.93 -8.73
N ALA A 300 -11.42 4.05 -8.18
CA ALA A 300 -11.88 2.98 -7.30
C ALA A 300 -12.36 3.50 -5.94
N ALA A 301 -11.93 4.70 -5.52
CA ALA A 301 -12.33 5.29 -4.25
C ALA A 301 -13.84 5.55 -4.23
N ARG A 302 -14.52 5.00 -3.21
CA ARG A 302 -15.95 5.10 -2.98
C ARG A 302 -16.34 4.69 -1.56
N LYS A 303 -17.41 5.24 -1.05
CA LYS A 303 -18.13 4.72 0.12
C LYS A 303 -19.09 3.64 -0.36
N ILE A 304 -19.26 2.58 0.43
CA ILE A 304 -20.08 1.41 0.08
C ILE A 304 -21.29 1.35 1.01
N GLU A 305 -22.47 1.09 0.43
CA GLU A 305 -23.74 1.00 1.18
C GLU A 305 -23.74 -0.22 2.11
N GLU A 306 -23.20 -1.35 1.65
CA GLU A 306 -23.11 -2.61 2.40
C GLU A 306 -22.08 -2.56 3.55
N GLY A 307 -21.32 -1.47 3.65
CA GLY A 307 -20.29 -1.21 4.66
C GLY A 307 -18.88 -1.19 4.11
N GLY A 308 -18.02 -0.48 4.80
CA GLY A 308 -16.65 -0.20 4.37
C GLY A 308 -16.54 0.98 3.40
N SER A 309 -15.32 1.40 3.16
CA SER A 309 -15.01 2.48 2.22
C SER A 309 -13.57 2.39 1.70
N LEU A 310 -13.36 2.88 0.49
CA LEU A 310 -12.03 3.15 -0.05
C LEU A 310 -11.90 4.65 -0.29
N THR A 311 -11.03 5.30 0.48
CA THR A 311 -10.66 6.71 0.32
C THR A 311 -9.29 6.79 -0.31
N ILE A 312 -9.12 7.62 -1.34
CA ILE A 312 -7.81 7.85 -1.97
C ILE A 312 -7.52 9.33 -1.99
N ILE A 313 -6.45 9.74 -1.33
CA ILE A 313 -5.92 11.10 -1.35
C ILE A 313 -4.57 11.03 -2.07
N ALA A 314 -4.52 11.59 -3.26
CA ALA A 314 -3.34 11.55 -4.10
C ALA A 314 -2.74 12.94 -4.31
N THR A 315 -1.41 13.03 -4.34
CA THR A 315 -0.74 14.27 -4.72
C THR A 315 -0.61 14.35 -6.23
N ALA A 316 -0.94 15.52 -6.78
CA ALA A 316 -0.72 15.85 -8.18
C ALA A 316 0.32 16.96 -8.27
N LEU A 317 1.34 16.75 -9.11
CA LEU A 317 2.42 17.70 -9.30
C LEU A 317 2.05 18.68 -10.41
N ILE A 318 2.18 19.98 -10.12
CA ILE A 318 1.99 21.06 -11.08
C ILE A 318 3.22 21.99 -11.09
N ASP A 319 3.31 22.89 -12.04
CA ASP A 319 4.42 23.86 -12.17
C ASP A 319 5.82 23.22 -12.20
N THR A 320 5.92 22.01 -12.73
CA THR A 320 7.17 21.28 -12.86
C THR A 320 7.96 21.69 -14.12
N GLY A 321 7.37 22.48 -14.99
CA GLY A 321 7.87 22.78 -16.33
C GLY A 321 7.65 21.66 -17.35
N SER A 322 6.97 20.57 -16.95
CA SER A 322 6.63 19.46 -17.81
C SER A 322 5.21 19.55 -18.33
N ARG A 323 5.05 19.67 -19.65
CA ARG A 323 3.74 19.68 -20.31
C ARG A 323 2.98 18.37 -20.10
N MET A 324 3.70 17.28 -19.89
CA MET A 324 3.12 15.98 -19.55
C MET A 324 2.37 16.03 -18.21
N ASP A 325 2.94 16.68 -17.19
CA ASP A 325 2.33 16.77 -15.86
C ASP A 325 1.06 17.64 -15.87
N GLU A 326 1.04 18.70 -16.68
CA GLU A 326 -0.15 19.53 -16.87
C GLU A 326 -1.29 18.69 -17.45
N VAL A 327 -1.03 17.90 -18.48
CA VAL A 327 -2.04 17.01 -19.08
C VAL A 327 -2.50 15.94 -18.10
N ILE A 328 -1.57 15.33 -17.36
CA ILE A 328 -1.92 14.35 -16.31
C ILE A 328 -2.83 14.99 -15.28
N PHE A 329 -2.49 16.17 -14.78
CA PHE A 329 -3.31 16.88 -13.80
C PHE A 329 -4.74 17.14 -14.32
N GLU A 330 -4.88 17.69 -15.52
CA GLU A 330 -6.20 17.95 -16.13
C GLU A 330 -7.03 16.66 -16.29
N GLU A 331 -6.40 15.54 -16.63
CA GLU A 331 -7.07 14.25 -16.75
C GLU A 331 -7.58 13.70 -15.40
N PHE A 332 -6.92 14.02 -14.28
CA PHE A 332 -7.35 13.60 -12.93
C PHE A 332 -8.30 14.59 -12.27
N LYS A 333 -8.21 15.89 -12.58
CA LYS A 333 -9.09 16.94 -12.07
C LYS A 333 -10.57 16.59 -12.26
N GLY A 334 -10.95 16.08 -13.44
CA GLY A 334 -12.31 15.64 -13.72
C GLY A 334 -12.71 14.30 -13.06
N THR A 335 -11.76 13.55 -12.46
CA THR A 335 -12.03 12.26 -11.80
C THR A 335 -12.19 12.42 -10.29
N GLY A 336 -11.54 13.40 -9.68
CA GLY A 336 -11.63 13.73 -8.27
C GLY A 336 -12.97 14.37 -7.89
N ASN A 337 -13.27 14.37 -6.60
CA ASN A 337 -14.42 15.09 -6.02
C ASN A 337 -13.99 15.98 -4.84
N SER A 338 -12.69 16.19 -4.65
CA SER A 338 -12.09 17.13 -3.71
C SER A 338 -10.71 17.53 -4.20
N GLU A 339 -10.41 18.81 -4.14
CA GLU A 339 -9.12 19.37 -4.54
C GLU A 339 -8.60 20.31 -3.45
N ILE A 340 -7.33 20.16 -3.10
CA ILE A 340 -6.63 20.98 -2.12
C ILE A 340 -5.41 21.56 -2.82
N TYR A 341 -5.38 22.85 -2.99
CA TYR A 341 -4.27 23.54 -3.66
C TYR A 341 -3.25 24.03 -2.66
N LEU A 342 -1.97 23.76 -2.93
CA LEU A 342 -0.85 24.35 -2.21
C LEU A 342 -0.27 25.50 -3.05
N ASP A 343 -0.04 26.67 -2.42
CA ASP A 343 0.52 27.84 -3.09
C ASP A 343 1.99 28.04 -2.72
N ARG A 344 2.83 28.14 -3.76
CA ARG A 344 4.25 28.44 -3.62
C ARG A 344 4.51 29.83 -3.03
N LYS A 345 3.65 30.82 -3.33
CA LYS A 345 3.79 32.19 -2.79
C LYS A 345 3.65 32.23 -1.27
N LEU A 346 2.78 31.37 -0.70
CA LEU A 346 2.66 31.23 0.75
C LEU A 346 3.94 30.65 1.36
N THR A 347 4.51 29.62 0.72
CA THR A 347 5.77 29.02 1.15
C THR A 347 6.94 30.02 1.11
N GLU A 348 7.04 30.81 0.04
CA GLU A 348 8.06 31.87 -0.10
C GLU A 348 7.94 32.93 1.01
N LYS A 349 6.71 33.22 1.46
CA LYS A 349 6.43 34.07 2.62
C LYS A 349 6.58 33.37 3.97
N ARG A 350 7.00 32.10 3.99
CA ARG A 350 7.10 31.22 5.19
C ARG A 350 5.78 31.08 5.94
N MET A 351 4.67 31.10 5.23
CA MET A 351 3.33 30.85 5.78
C MET A 351 3.00 29.36 5.60
N PHE A 352 2.78 28.65 6.71
CA PHE A 352 2.46 27.24 6.74
C PHE A 352 1.21 26.96 7.59
N PRO A 353 0.34 26.04 7.17
CA PRO A 353 0.38 25.31 5.89
C PRO A 353 0.22 26.22 4.69
N SER A 354 0.85 25.86 3.57
CA SER A 354 0.74 26.63 2.31
C SER A 354 -0.53 26.30 1.52
N ILE A 355 -1.63 26.04 2.21
CA ILE A 355 -2.93 25.72 1.61
C ILE A 355 -3.57 27.02 1.11
N ASP A 356 -3.94 27.03 -0.16
CA ASP A 356 -4.77 28.10 -0.74
C ASP A 356 -6.23 27.82 -0.38
N ILE A 357 -6.86 28.79 0.28
CA ILE A 357 -8.25 28.72 0.73
C ILE A 357 -9.21 29.59 -0.10
N ASN A 358 -8.73 30.20 -1.21
CA ASN A 358 -9.54 31.03 -2.10
C ASN A 358 -10.29 30.24 -3.16
#